data_fe10d37c54016590c1c5cfa2936dca1f
#
_entry.id   fe10d37c54016590c1c5cfa2936dca1f
#
_cell.length_a   1.000
_cell.length_b   1.000
_cell.length_c   1.000
_cell.angle_alpha   90.00
_cell.angle_beta   90.00
_cell.angle_gamma   90.00
#
_symmetry.space_group_name_H-M   'P 1'
#
loop_
_entity.id
_entity.type
_entity.pdbx_description
1 polymer ?
#
loop_
_entity_poly.entity_id
_entity_poly.type
_entity_poly.pdbx_seq_one_letter_code
_entity_poly.pdbx_strand_id
1 'polypeptide(L)'
;MKEKIKVFGAPASPYTQKMISILRYRHIAYEVFMGDVPGRLSKLEGIEPPKPILLPTLLLKDDSGELKATTDTTPIIKRFENEYPDRKLLPEDPALSFINYLLEDFGDEWVTKYMFHYRWYFDEDADNASTVLPLSDLAVNMAADTLKEVKKYIYDRQHGRLWVVGSNDTTAALIDSSYKRFVKLMDNHLSVSKFLFGEKPSSSDFAIYGQLTQLINFDPTSRKITYDRSLRLVSWLDIMTDLSGHDVDNSNWTSLEDSPDSLKEIMKEFGKMYVPALLANARAIIEGEETWQTKIDGSLWKQKTFPYQAKCLNWIKEEFDKLNADDKSRVRAFLDGTGCELILG
;
A
#
# COMPACT_ATOMS: atom_id res chain seq x y z
N MET A 1 10.82 3.96 -30.65
CA MET A 1 10.67 3.33 -29.33
C MET A 1 9.91 4.31 -28.46
N LYS A 2 8.88 3.85 -27.71
CA LYS A 2 8.24 4.71 -26.70
C LYS A 2 9.30 5.15 -25.68
N GLU A 3 9.23 6.40 -25.24
CA GLU A 3 10.10 6.95 -24.21
C GLU A 3 9.92 6.16 -22.90
N LYS A 4 11.04 5.83 -22.24
CA LYS A 4 10.98 5.07 -20.99
C LYS A 4 10.69 6.00 -19.81
N ILE A 5 9.77 5.59 -18.94
CA ILE A 5 9.53 6.30 -17.69
C ILE A 5 10.71 6.10 -16.75
N LYS A 6 11.25 7.18 -16.20
CA LYS A 6 12.28 7.12 -15.17
C LYS A 6 11.63 7.02 -13.80
N VAL A 7 11.97 5.97 -13.05
CA VAL A 7 11.45 5.68 -11.70
C VAL A 7 12.58 5.78 -10.70
N PHE A 8 12.44 6.63 -9.71
CA PHE A 8 13.38 6.78 -8.59
C PHE A 8 12.75 6.17 -7.34
N GLY A 9 13.38 5.17 -6.78
CA GLY A 9 12.83 4.41 -5.68
C GLY A 9 13.88 3.71 -4.83
N ALA A 10 13.42 2.87 -3.91
CA ALA A 10 14.28 2.09 -3.03
C ALA A 10 13.79 0.63 -2.97
N PRO A 11 14.69 -0.37 -2.84
CA PRO A 11 14.31 -1.78 -2.76
C PRO A 11 13.35 -2.08 -1.61
N ALA A 12 13.54 -1.44 -0.46
CA ALA A 12 12.74 -1.62 0.73
C ALA A 12 11.56 -0.64 0.86
N SER A 13 11.14 -0.04 -0.26
CA SER A 13 9.91 0.77 -0.34
C SER A 13 8.76 -0.05 -0.93
N PRO A 14 7.69 -0.30 -0.17
CA PRO A 14 6.53 -1.05 -0.66
C PRO A 14 5.90 -0.40 -1.90
N TYR A 15 5.79 0.91 -1.92
CA TYR A 15 5.20 1.65 -3.06
C TYR A 15 6.10 1.63 -4.30
N THR A 16 7.43 1.53 -4.13
CA THR A 16 8.36 1.28 -5.25
C THR A 16 8.10 -0.09 -5.86
N GLN A 17 7.95 -1.13 -5.03
CA GLN A 17 7.65 -2.49 -5.49
C GLN A 17 6.27 -2.57 -6.16
N LYS A 18 5.24 -1.95 -5.56
CA LYS A 18 3.90 -1.78 -6.16
C LYS A 18 4.03 -1.24 -7.59
N MET A 19 4.68 -0.10 -7.75
CA MET A 19 4.77 0.57 -9.05
C MET A 19 5.57 -0.22 -10.08
N ILE A 20 6.71 -0.82 -9.69
CA ILE A 20 7.53 -1.62 -10.63
C ILE A 20 6.73 -2.82 -11.15
N SER A 21 6.02 -3.53 -10.27
CA SER A 21 5.19 -4.67 -10.69
C SER A 21 4.04 -4.23 -11.62
N ILE A 22 3.41 -3.08 -11.35
CA ILE A 22 2.40 -2.48 -12.23
C ILE A 22 3.00 -2.16 -13.62
N LEU A 23 4.17 -1.52 -13.69
CA LEU A 23 4.80 -1.19 -14.96
C LEU A 23 5.15 -2.44 -15.78
N ARG A 24 5.60 -3.53 -15.12
CA ARG A 24 5.81 -4.84 -15.75
C ARG A 24 4.51 -5.42 -16.29
N TYR A 25 3.49 -5.52 -15.44
CA TYR A 25 2.18 -6.04 -15.84
C TYR A 25 1.59 -5.27 -17.02
N ARG A 26 1.67 -3.94 -17.02
CA ARG A 26 1.10 -3.07 -18.05
C ARG A 26 1.96 -2.93 -19.30
N HIS A 27 3.12 -3.58 -19.39
CA HIS A 27 4.08 -3.46 -20.48
C HIS A 27 4.51 -2.01 -20.74
N ILE A 28 4.55 -1.18 -19.70
CA ILE A 28 5.02 0.20 -19.79
C ILE A 28 6.55 0.21 -19.67
N ALA A 29 7.22 0.78 -20.68
CA ALA A 29 8.68 0.82 -20.69
C ALA A 29 9.22 1.78 -19.62
N TYR A 30 10.18 1.31 -18.81
CA TYR A 30 10.73 2.10 -17.71
C TYR A 30 12.24 1.83 -17.51
N GLU A 31 12.86 2.74 -16.76
CA GLU A 31 14.20 2.59 -16.17
C GLU A 31 14.09 2.89 -14.68
N VAL A 32 14.60 2.02 -13.82
CA VAL A 32 14.54 2.23 -12.37
C VAL A 32 15.92 2.60 -11.83
N PHE A 33 15.94 3.66 -11.01
CA PHE A 33 17.11 4.17 -10.30
C PHE A 33 16.89 3.91 -8.80
N MET A 34 17.50 2.85 -8.30
CA MET A 34 17.39 2.46 -6.90
C MET A 34 18.37 3.24 -6.03
N GLY A 35 17.91 3.63 -4.84
CA GLY A 35 18.71 4.28 -3.79
C GLY A 35 19.09 5.73 -4.06
N ASP A 36 19.48 6.42 -2.99
CA ASP A 36 19.85 7.86 -2.97
C ASP A 36 18.90 8.75 -3.81
N VAL A 37 17.60 8.56 -3.64
CA VAL A 37 16.61 9.28 -4.43
C VAL A 37 16.74 10.81 -4.29
N PRO A 38 16.91 11.39 -3.08
CA PRO A 38 17.14 12.83 -2.96
C PRO A 38 18.36 13.32 -3.73
N GLY A 39 19.51 12.62 -3.59
CA GLY A 39 20.75 13.00 -4.28
C GLY A 39 20.67 12.85 -5.79
N ARG A 40 19.90 11.85 -6.28
CA ARG A 40 19.66 11.67 -7.73
C ARG A 40 18.75 12.74 -8.29
N LEU A 41 17.63 13.07 -7.62
CA LEU A 41 16.70 14.08 -8.07
C LEU A 41 17.34 15.48 -8.08
N SER A 42 18.18 15.80 -7.09
CA SER A 42 18.85 17.09 -6.99
C SER A 42 19.84 17.36 -8.14
N LYS A 43 20.27 16.32 -8.87
CA LYS A 43 21.18 16.41 -10.02
C LYS A 43 20.45 16.55 -11.35
N LEU A 44 19.13 16.52 -11.37
CA LEU A 44 18.35 16.66 -12.61
C LEU A 44 18.14 18.13 -12.91
N GLU A 45 18.72 18.60 -14.02
CA GLU A 45 18.53 19.96 -14.49
C GLU A 45 17.08 20.20 -14.92
N GLY A 46 16.49 21.31 -14.49
CA GLY A 46 15.12 21.71 -14.87
C GLY A 46 14.00 20.89 -14.17
N ILE A 47 14.33 19.97 -13.27
CA ILE A 47 13.34 19.17 -12.52
C ILE A 47 13.34 19.60 -11.05
N GLU A 48 12.21 20.16 -10.58
CA GLU A 48 12.03 20.47 -9.17
C GLU A 48 11.64 19.21 -8.39
N PRO A 49 12.40 18.78 -7.35
CA PRO A 49 12.02 17.64 -6.52
C PRO A 49 10.73 17.93 -5.75
N PRO A 50 9.83 16.93 -5.60
CA PRO A 50 8.62 17.09 -4.81
C PRO A 50 8.92 17.32 -3.33
N LYS A 51 8.02 18.01 -2.63
CA LYS A 51 8.12 18.29 -1.19
C LYS A 51 6.86 17.82 -0.47
N PRO A 52 6.95 16.73 0.33
CA PRO A 52 8.14 15.89 0.58
C PRO A 52 8.50 15.00 -0.61
N ILE A 53 9.75 14.52 -0.65
CA ILE A 53 10.17 13.46 -1.57
C ILE A 53 9.55 12.15 -1.08
N LEU A 54 8.66 11.56 -1.87
CA LEU A 54 8.03 10.26 -1.61
C LEU A 54 8.55 9.22 -2.61
N LEU A 55 8.50 7.95 -2.24
CA LEU A 55 8.94 6.84 -3.05
C LEU A 55 7.74 6.01 -3.54
N PRO A 56 7.71 5.63 -4.84
CA PRO A 56 8.61 6.10 -5.87
C PRO A 56 8.31 7.52 -6.34
N THR A 57 9.31 8.20 -6.90
CA THR A 57 9.12 9.40 -7.71
C THR A 57 9.31 9.04 -9.18
N LEU A 58 8.36 9.36 -10.04
CA LEU A 58 8.39 9.13 -11.47
C LEU A 58 8.60 10.45 -12.21
N LEU A 59 9.37 10.43 -13.30
CA LEU A 59 9.39 11.56 -14.24
C LEU A 59 8.32 11.35 -15.30
N LEU A 60 7.27 12.17 -15.25
CA LEU A 60 6.15 12.14 -16.19
C LEU A 60 6.00 13.50 -16.87
N LYS A 61 5.55 13.49 -18.11
CA LYS A 61 5.25 14.75 -18.84
C LYS A 61 3.94 15.33 -18.30
N ASP A 62 3.93 16.61 -18.04
CA ASP A 62 2.69 17.35 -17.76
C ASP A 62 1.94 17.68 -19.07
N ASP A 63 0.82 18.42 -18.97
CA ASP A 63 -0.01 18.79 -20.12
C ASP A 63 0.72 19.69 -21.12
N SER A 64 1.80 20.36 -20.70
CA SER A 64 2.68 21.15 -21.60
C SER A 64 3.75 20.31 -22.30
N GLY A 65 3.89 19.04 -21.92
CA GLY A 65 4.94 18.14 -22.40
C GLY A 65 6.25 18.23 -21.63
N GLU A 66 6.34 19.05 -20.57
CA GLU A 66 7.50 19.15 -19.70
C GLU A 66 7.57 18.01 -18.69
N LEU A 67 8.79 17.50 -18.43
CA LEU A 67 9.01 16.50 -17.41
C LEU A 67 8.84 17.07 -16.00
N LYS A 68 8.02 16.44 -15.20
CA LYS A 68 7.80 16.75 -13.77
C LYS A 68 8.05 15.53 -12.90
N ALA A 69 8.64 15.76 -11.74
CA ALA A 69 8.76 14.75 -10.69
C ALA A 69 7.40 14.54 -10.02
N THR A 70 6.81 13.37 -10.24
CA THR A 70 5.45 13.02 -9.81
C THR A 70 5.51 11.91 -8.77
N THR A 71 4.78 12.07 -7.69
CA THR A 71 4.66 11.10 -6.59
C THR A 71 3.21 10.70 -6.38
N ASP A 72 2.99 9.75 -5.47
CA ASP A 72 1.70 9.14 -5.15
C ASP A 72 1.22 8.16 -6.22
N THR A 73 1.15 6.88 -5.83
CA THR A 73 0.91 5.80 -6.79
C THR A 73 -0.53 5.75 -7.29
N THR A 74 -1.52 6.09 -6.48
CA THR A 74 -2.94 6.03 -6.86
C THR A 74 -3.31 7.01 -7.99
N PRO A 75 -2.95 8.32 -7.92
CA PRO A 75 -3.15 9.22 -9.05
C PRO A 75 -2.36 8.81 -10.31
N ILE A 76 -1.14 8.27 -10.13
CA ILE A 76 -0.33 7.79 -11.26
C ILE A 76 -1.01 6.60 -11.95
N ILE A 77 -1.57 5.65 -11.20
CA ILE A 77 -2.33 4.52 -11.74
C ILE A 77 -3.54 5.04 -12.53
N LYS A 78 -4.34 5.95 -11.97
CA LYS A 78 -5.50 6.55 -12.65
C LYS A 78 -5.10 7.26 -13.96
N ARG A 79 -3.96 7.95 -13.96
CA ARG A 79 -3.39 8.56 -15.16
C ARG A 79 -3.03 7.50 -16.21
N PHE A 80 -2.38 6.42 -15.80
CA PHE A 80 -1.98 5.33 -16.71
C PHE A 80 -3.18 4.57 -17.30
N GLU A 81 -4.31 4.50 -16.62
CA GLU A 81 -5.55 3.94 -17.18
C GLU A 81 -6.01 4.67 -18.46
N ASN A 82 -5.76 5.98 -18.54
CA ASN A 82 -6.09 6.80 -19.70
C ASN A 82 -4.99 6.79 -20.77
N GLU A 83 -3.71 6.79 -20.38
CA GLU A 83 -2.56 6.89 -21.31
C GLU A 83 -2.22 5.53 -21.98
N TYR A 84 -2.56 4.42 -21.31
CA TYR A 84 -2.25 3.05 -21.76
C TYR A 84 -3.53 2.23 -21.72
N PRO A 85 -4.19 1.99 -22.86
CA PRO A 85 -5.52 1.34 -22.91
C PRO A 85 -5.48 -0.15 -22.56
N ASP A 86 -4.31 -0.79 -22.76
CA ASP A 86 -4.17 -2.24 -22.57
C ASP A 86 -3.87 -2.60 -21.12
N ARG A 87 -4.25 -3.81 -20.71
CA ARG A 87 -3.91 -4.42 -19.40
C ARG A 87 -4.30 -3.53 -18.22
N LYS A 88 -5.51 -2.98 -18.25
CA LYS A 88 -6.06 -2.11 -17.21
C LYS A 88 -6.09 -2.78 -15.83
N LEU A 89 -6.00 -1.97 -14.78
CA LEU A 89 -6.00 -2.36 -13.36
C LEU A 89 -7.30 -2.00 -12.65
N LEU A 90 -8.07 -1.06 -13.19
CA LEU A 90 -9.32 -0.62 -12.61
C LEU A 90 -10.48 -1.32 -13.30
N PRO A 91 -11.36 -2.04 -12.56
CA PRO A 91 -12.55 -2.64 -13.13
C PRO A 91 -13.44 -1.61 -13.83
N GLU A 92 -14.05 -2.01 -14.94
CA GLU A 92 -14.97 -1.13 -15.69
C GLU A 92 -16.34 -0.97 -15.01
N ASP A 93 -16.76 -1.95 -14.21
CA ASP A 93 -17.94 -1.86 -13.35
C ASP A 93 -17.70 -0.84 -12.23
N PRO A 94 -18.46 0.27 -12.14
CA PRO A 94 -18.19 1.32 -11.18
C PRO A 94 -18.32 0.88 -9.73
N ALA A 95 -19.24 -0.03 -9.40
CA ALA A 95 -19.40 -0.54 -8.04
C ALA A 95 -18.19 -1.40 -7.64
N LEU A 96 -17.74 -2.30 -8.52
CA LEU A 96 -16.54 -3.11 -8.30
C LEU A 96 -15.29 -2.24 -8.24
N SER A 97 -15.19 -1.22 -9.11
CA SER A 97 -14.08 -0.26 -9.11
C SER A 97 -13.98 0.50 -7.80
N PHE A 98 -15.11 0.85 -7.19
CA PHE A 98 -15.11 1.49 -5.87
C PHE A 98 -14.63 0.53 -4.77
N ILE A 99 -15.04 -0.74 -4.77
CA ILE A 99 -14.52 -1.74 -3.81
C ILE A 99 -13.01 -1.96 -4.01
N ASN A 100 -12.55 -1.99 -5.26
CA ASN A 100 -11.12 -2.02 -5.56
C ASN A 100 -10.39 -0.79 -4.99
N TYR A 101 -10.96 0.41 -5.11
CA TYR A 101 -10.38 1.62 -4.54
C TYR A 101 -10.29 1.55 -3.01
N LEU A 102 -11.32 1.05 -2.32
CA LEU A 102 -11.27 0.84 -0.87
C LEU A 102 -10.15 -0.13 -0.48
N LEU A 103 -9.99 -1.24 -1.20
CA LEU A 103 -8.96 -2.23 -0.90
C LEU A 103 -7.55 -1.75 -1.28
N GLU A 104 -7.41 -0.90 -2.31
CA GLU A 104 -6.14 -0.22 -2.62
C GLU A 104 -5.73 0.70 -1.48
N ASP A 105 -6.65 1.55 -0.99
CA ASP A 105 -6.43 2.45 0.14
C ASP A 105 -6.10 1.67 1.42
N PHE A 106 -6.79 0.56 1.69
CA PHE A 106 -6.47 -0.32 2.81
C PHE A 106 -5.05 -0.91 2.70
N GLY A 107 -4.66 -1.35 1.52
CA GLY A 107 -3.30 -1.84 1.26
C GLY A 107 -2.25 -0.76 1.52
N ASP A 108 -2.46 0.42 1.00
CA ASP A 108 -1.51 1.52 1.10
C ASP A 108 -1.46 2.15 2.50
N GLU A 109 -2.60 2.25 3.23
CA GLU A 109 -2.70 3.03 4.45
C GLU A 109 -2.85 2.20 5.73
N TRP A 110 -3.42 0.98 5.64
CA TRP A 110 -3.54 0.11 6.82
C TRP A 110 -2.51 -1.00 6.84
N VAL A 111 -2.30 -1.74 5.74
CA VAL A 111 -1.29 -2.80 5.69
C VAL A 111 0.12 -2.24 5.87
N THR A 112 0.36 -0.99 5.49
CA THR A 112 1.60 -0.26 5.80
C THR A 112 1.85 -0.11 7.30
N LYS A 113 0.79 -0.09 8.15
CA LYS A 113 0.94 -0.07 9.61
C LYS A 113 1.55 -1.38 10.13
N TYR A 114 1.14 -2.52 9.57
CA TYR A 114 1.77 -3.80 9.89
C TYR A 114 3.25 -3.77 9.51
N MET A 115 3.55 -3.35 8.26
CA MET A 115 4.91 -3.32 7.73
C MET A 115 5.83 -2.45 8.58
N PHE A 116 5.42 -1.23 8.88
CA PHE A 116 6.25 -0.30 9.65
C PHE A 116 6.38 -0.72 11.12
N HIS A 117 5.31 -1.29 11.71
CA HIS A 117 5.35 -1.86 13.05
C HIS A 117 6.37 -2.98 13.14
N TYR A 118 6.26 -4.02 12.31
CA TYR A 118 7.21 -5.14 12.36
C TYR A 118 8.64 -4.66 12.11
N ARG A 119 8.87 -3.80 11.16
CA ARG A 119 10.21 -3.31 10.83
C ARG A 119 10.91 -2.54 11.93
N TRP A 120 10.16 -1.80 12.77
CA TRP A 120 10.78 -0.84 13.69
C TRP A 120 10.42 -1.01 15.16
N TYR A 121 9.42 -1.81 15.49
CA TYR A 121 9.01 -2.03 16.88
C TYR A 121 9.83 -3.13 17.55
N PHE A 122 10.21 -4.18 16.83
CA PHE A 122 11.01 -5.30 17.34
C PHE A 122 12.49 -5.03 17.11
N ASP A 123 13.32 -5.27 18.14
CA ASP A 123 14.77 -4.97 18.10
C ASP A 123 15.49 -5.71 16.99
N GLU A 124 15.17 -6.99 16.76
CA GLU A 124 15.77 -7.80 15.70
C GLU A 124 15.47 -7.25 14.31
N ASP A 125 14.22 -6.88 14.05
CA ASP A 125 13.80 -6.32 12.77
C ASP A 125 14.37 -4.92 12.56
N ALA A 126 14.40 -4.09 13.61
CA ALA A 126 14.98 -2.75 13.56
C ALA A 126 16.49 -2.78 13.33
N ASP A 127 17.20 -3.73 13.95
CA ASP A 127 18.62 -3.98 13.69
C ASP A 127 18.88 -4.42 12.24
N ASN A 128 18.08 -5.38 11.75
CA ASN A 128 18.13 -5.81 10.35
C ASN A 128 17.89 -4.64 9.40
N ALA A 129 16.78 -3.91 9.58
CA ALA A 129 16.40 -2.83 8.68
C ALA A 129 17.42 -1.69 8.68
N SER A 130 17.88 -1.24 9.86
CA SER A 130 18.88 -0.17 9.96
C SER A 130 20.24 -0.55 9.38
N THR A 131 20.53 -1.86 9.25
CA THR A 131 21.72 -2.37 8.58
C THR A 131 21.55 -2.49 7.07
N VAL A 132 20.44 -3.12 6.63
CA VAL A 132 20.23 -3.43 5.21
C VAL A 132 19.86 -2.20 4.38
N LEU A 133 19.05 -1.28 4.94
CA LEU A 133 18.62 -0.08 4.20
C LEU A 133 19.79 0.77 3.69
N PRO A 134 20.79 1.18 4.49
CA PRO A 134 21.90 1.96 3.96
C PRO A 134 22.75 1.20 2.95
N LEU A 135 22.91 -0.11 3.10
CA LEU A 135 23.65 -0.93 2.13
C LEU A 135 22.94 -1.01 0.78
N SER A 136 21.61 -1.12 0.78
CA SER A 136 20.83 -1.19 -0.45
C SER A 136 20.55 0.16 -1.10
N ASP A 137 20.40 1.21 -0.29
CA ASP A 137 20.00 2.54 -0.76
C ASP A 137 21.18 3.46 -1.08
N LEU A 138 22.33 3.25 -0.47
CA LEU A 138 23.51 4.08 -0.68
C LEU A 138 24.65 3.31 -1.35
N ALA A 139 25.23 2.33 -0.67
CA ALA A 139 26.33 1.55 -1.22
C ALA A 139 26.51 0.20 -0.50
N VAL A 140 26.45 -0.91 -1.23
CA VAL A 140 26.67 -2.25 -0.67
C VAL A 140 28.10 -2.43 -0.12
N ASN A 141 29.05 -1.69 -0.66
CA ASN A 141 30.47 -1.71 -0.26
C ASN A 141 30.82 -0.57 0.73
N MET A 142 29.83 -0.07 1.48
CA MET A 142 30.05 0.96 2.50
C MET A 142 31.07 0.49 3.54
N ALA A 143 32.01 1.37 3.93
CA ALA A 143 32.98 1.07 4.99
C ALA A 143 32.27 0.84 6.34
N ALA A 144 32.81 -0.06 7.16
CA ALA A 144 32.17 -0.50 8.39
C ALA A 144 31.89 0.66 9.39
N ASP A 145 32.82 1.61 9.52
CA ASP A 145 32.62 2.76 10.42
C ASP A 145 31.51 3.69 9.92
N THR A 146 31.48 3.95 8.61
CA THR A 146 30.39 4.73 7.98
C THR A 146 29.06 4.02 8.14
N LEU A 147 29.01 2.70 7.92
CA LEU A 147 27.79 1.91 8.11
C LEU A 147 27.27 2.03 9.54
N LYS A 148 28.14 1.98 10.54
CA LYS A 148 27.75 2.13 11.95
C LYS A 148 27.06 3.47 12.24
N GLU A 149 27.58 4.55 11.68
CA GLU A 149 27.01 5.90 11.86
C GLU A 149 25.66 6.02 11.13
N VAL A 150 25.59 5.59 9.88
CA VAL A 150 24.37 5.66 9.08
C VAL A 150 23.28 4.74 9.64
N LYS A 151 23.65 3.54 10.10
CA LYS A 151 22.75 2.61 10.82
C LYS A 151 22.09 3.29 12.01
N LYS A 152 22.90 3.93 12.88
CA LYS A 152 22.37 4.64 14.04
C LYS A 152 21.41 5.77 13.65
N TYR A 153 21.77 6.57 12.65
CA TYR A 153 20.91 7.64 12.16
C TYR A 153 19.57 7.13 11.63
N ILE A 154 19.58 6.05 10.82
CA ILE A 154 18.36 5.46 10.27
C ILE A 154 17.50 4.87 11.39
N TYR A 155 18.10 4.14 12.33
CA TYR A 155 17.39 3.59 13.48
C TYR A 155 16.68 4.68 14.26
N ASP A 156 17.42 5.69 14.74
CA ASP A 156 16.87 6.76 15.57
C ASP A 156 15.73 7.50 14.85
N ARG A 157 15.92 7.79 13.56
CA ARG A 157 14.93 8.49 12.74
C ARG A 157 13.66 7.68 12.56
N GLN A 158 13.76 6.41 12.25
CA GLN A 158 12.60 5.61 11.89
C GLN A 158 11.86 5.06 13.12
N HIS A 159 12.60 4.61 14.13
CA HIS A 159 12.02 4.23 15.41
C HIS A 159 11.26 5.40 16.04
N GLY A 160 11.82 6.61 16.01
CA GLY A 160 11.15 7.83 16.47
C GLY A 160 9.88 8.20 15.67
N ARG A 161 9.57 7.50 14.56
CA ARG A 161 8.40 7.72 13.72
C ARG A 161 7.32 6.64 13.83
N LEU A 162 7.46 5.66 14.72
CA LEU A 162 6.43 4.63 14.98
C LEU A 162 5.03 5.23 15.25
N TRP A 163 4.99 6.45 15.79
CA TRP A 163 3.74 7.18 16.03
C TRP A 163 2.93 7.44 14.74
N VAL A 164 3.58 7.56 13.57
CA VAL A 164 2.90 7.81 12.27
C VAL A 164 1.92 6.69 11.95
N VAL A 165 2.30 5.47 12.24
CA VAL A 165 1.47 4.28 12.04
C VAL A 165 0.68 3.86 13.29
N GLY A 166 0.82 4.61 14.39
CA GLY A 166 0.16 4.32 15.65
C GLY A 166 0.76 3.13 16.41
N SER A 167 1.97 2.70 16.06
CA SER A 167 2.68 1.62 16.73
C SER A 167 3.28 2.10 18.05
N ASN A 168 2.87 1.48 19.14
CA ASN A 168 3.32 1.70 20.52
C ASN A 168 2.92 0.51 21.38
N ASP A 169 3.34 0.47 22.67
CA ASP A 169 3.08 -0.65 23.57
C ASP A 169 1.59 -0.95 23.78
N THR A 170 0.72 0.07 23.67
CA THR A 170 -0.73 -0.12 23.78
C THR A 170 -1.33 -0.83 22.56
N THR A 171 -0.81 -0.56 21.37
CA THR A 171 -1.37 -1.03 20.11
C THR A 171 -0.66 -2.25 19.53
N ALA A 172 0.55 -2.55 19.99
CA ALA A 172 1.41 -3.61 19.45
C ALA A 172 0.70 -4.96 19.35
N ALA A 173 0.05 -5.43 20.43
CA ALA A 173 -0.65 -6.70 20.44
C ALA A 173 -1.84 -6.73 19.46
N LEU A 174 -2.52 -5.60 19.29
CA LEU A 174 -3.62 -5.49 18.34
C LEU A 174 -3.13 -5.50 16.88
N ILE A 175 -2.03 -4.80 16.58
CA ILE A 175 -1.40 -4.80 15.25
C ILE A 175 -0.96 -6.21 14.89
N ASP A 176 -0.27 -6.91 15.81
CA ASP A 176 0.19 -8.28 15.61
C ASP A 176 -0.97 -9.26 15.36
N SER A 177 -2.02 -9.20 16.20
CA SER A 177 -3.19 -10.07 16.02
C SER A 177 -3.95 -9.81 14.74
N SER A 178 -4.09 -8.55 14.34
CA SER A 178 -4.73 -8.15 13.08
C SER A 178 -3.92 -8.62 11.85
N TYR A 179 -2.60 -8.48 11.87
CA TYR A 179 -1.76 -9.02 10.80
C TYR A 179 -1.91 -10.53 10.64
N LYS A 180 -1.90 -11.27 11.76
CA LYS A 180 -2.09 -12.73 11.75
C LYS A 180 -3.46 -13.15 11.20
N ARG A 181 -4.53 -12.38 11.47
CA ARG A 181 -5.85 -12.59 10.86
C ARG A 181 -5.83 -12.24 9.37
N PHE A 182 -5.24 -11.11 9.00
CA PHE A 182 -5.10 -10.71 7.60
C PHE A 182 -4.41 -11.79 6.75
N VAL A 183 -3.28 -12.34 7.22
CA VAL A 183 -2.60 -13.47 6.55
C VAL A 183 -3.54 -14.66 6.35
N LYS A 184 -4.35 -15.00 7.38
CA LYS A 184 -5.31 -16.11 7.28
C LYS A 184 -6.45 -15.82 6.32
N LEU A 185 -6.97 -14.60 6.31
CA LEU A 185 -8.03 -14.17 5.40
C LEU A 185 -7.55 -14.19 3.94
N MET A 186 -6.34 -13.71 3.67
CA MET A 186 -5.72 -13.81 2.36
C MET A 186 -5.48 -15.26 1.93
N ASP A 187 -5.01 -16.13 2.83
CA ASP A 187 -4.87 -17.57 2.54
C ASP A 187 -6.19 -18.21 2.13
N ASN A 188 -7.26 -17.93 2.89
CA ASN A 188 -8.61 -18.44 2.58
C ASN A 188 -9.11 -17.91 1.23
N HIS A 189 -8.94 -16.62 0.96
CA HIS A 189 -9.36 -16.00 -0.28
C HIS A 189 -8.59 -16.58 -1.48
N LEU A 190 -7.28 -16.65 -1.39
CA LEU A 190 -6.42 -17.21 -2.45
C LEU A 190 -6.58 -18.73 -2.64
N SER A 191 -7.35 -19.42 -1.79
CA SER A 191 -7.73 -20.81 -2.02
C SER A 191 -8.84 -20.98 -3.03
N VAL A 192 -9.60 -19.93 -3.32
CA VAL A 192 -10.76 -19.92 -4.22
C VAL A 192 -10.69 -18.86 -5.33
N SER A 193 -9.75 -17.94 -5.24
CA SER A 193 -9.57 -16.85 -6.20
C SER A 193 -8.07 -16.57 -6.41
N LYS A 194 -7.67 -16.28 -7.62
CA LYS A 194 -6.26 -16.01 -7.95
C LYS A 194 -5.80 -14.63 -7.50
N PHE A 195 -6.70 -13.66 -7.60
CA PHE A 195 -6.54 -12.27 -7.18
C PHE A 195 -7.79 -11.84 -6.38
N LEU A 196 -7.80 -10.63 -5.84
CA LEU A 196 -8.92 -10.14 -5.03
C LEU A 196 -10.27 -10.20 -5.76
N PHE A 197 -10.27 -9.99 -7.08
CA PHE A 197 -11.48 -9.99 -7.89
C PHE A 197 -11.46 -11.03 -9.01
N GLY A 198 -11.01 -12.25 -8.73
CA GLY A 198 -11.06 -13.37 -9.66
C GLY A 198 -9.74 -13.65 -10.39
N GLU A 199 -9.77 -13.76 -11.71
CA GLU A 199 -8.63 -14.21 -12.50
C GLU A 199 -7.74 -13.07 -13.03
N LYS A 200 -8.18 -11.82 -12.91
CA LYS A 200 -7.45 -10.63 -13.37
C LYS A 200 -7.01 -9.77 -12.20
N PRO A 201 -5.71 -9.38 -12.11
CA PRO A 201 -5.26 -8.51 -11.04
C PRO A 201 -5.82 -7.10 -11.16
N SER A 202 -6.00 -6.44 -10.03
CA SER A 202 -6.46 -5.07 -9.89
C SER A 202 -5.46 -4.21 -9.13
N SER A 203 -5.65 -2.90 -9.06
CA SER A 203 -4.73 -2.00 -8.35
C SER A 203 -4.60 -2.34 -6.87
N SER A 204 -5.65 -2.86 -6.24
CA SER A 204 -5.64 -3.31 -4.84
C SER A 204 -4.74 -4.54 -4.62
N ASP A 205 -4.67 -5.47 -5.58
CA ASP A 205 -3.71 -6.58 -5.51
C ASP A 205 -2.27 -6.05 -5.44
N PHE A 206 -1.94 -5.07 -6.27
CA PHE A 206 -0.61 -4.47 -6.29
C PHE A 206 -0.32 -3.63 -5.04
N ALA A 207 -1.31 -2.98 -4.44
CA ALA A 207 -1.15 -2.26 -3.18
C ALA A 207 -0.79 -3.21 -2.03
N ILE A 208 -1.55 -4.29 -1.88
CA ILE A 208 -1.27 -5.34 -0.89
C ILE A 208 0.07 -6.03 -1.20
N TYR A 209 0.35 -6.37 -2.47
CA TYR A 209 1.63 -6.93 -2.90
C TYR A 209 2.80 -6.06 -2.46
N GLY A 210 2.73 -4.75 -2.71
CA GLY A 210 3.81 -3.82 -2.34
C GLY A 210 4.19 -3.95 -0.86
N GLN A 211 3.21 -3.96 0.04
CA GLN A 211 3.44 -4.11 1.48
C GLN A 211 3.95 -5.52 1.85
N LEU A 212 3.39 -6.55 1.22
CA LEU A 212 3.79 -7.93 1.48
C LEU A 212 5.23 -8.22 1.00
N THR A 213 5.75 -7.51 -0.02
CA THR A 213 7.18 -7.62 -0.37
C THR A 213 8.10 -7.32 0.80
N GLN A 214 7.68 -6.42 1.66
CA GLN A 214 8.44 -6.03 2.85
C GLN A 214 8.17 -6.99 4.01
N LEU A 215 6.91 -7.24 4.32
CA LEU A 215 6.47 -8.12 5.40
C LEU A 215 6.95 -9.58 5.22
N ILE A 216 7.13 -10.06 4.00
CA ILE A 216 7.49 -11.46 3.72
C ILE A 216 8.96 -11.61 3.32
N ASN A 217 9.52 -10.65 2.56
CA ASN A 217 10.88 -10.80 2.03
C ASN A 217 11.93 -10.00 2.79
N PHE A 218 11.54 -8.96 3.54
CA PHE A 218 12.49 -8.06 4.17
C PHE A 218 12.54 -8.20 5.71
N ASP A 219 11.38 -8.13 6.39
CA ASP A 219 11.30 -8.02 7.83
C ASP A 219 11.22 -9.42 8.50
N PRO A 220 12.20 -9.84 9.34
CA PRO A 220 12.34 -11.23 9.85
C PRO A 220 11.13 -11.75 10.60
N THR A 221 10.57 -10.97 11.55
CA THR A 221 9.45 -11.41 12.41
C THR A 221 8.17 -11.64 11.62
N SER A 222 7.76 -10.70 10.77
CA SER A 222 6.56 -10.84 9.94
C SER A 222 6.72 -11.93 8.88
N ARG A 223 7.94 -12.08 8.33
CA ARG A 223 8.30 -13.21 7.45
C ARG A 223 8.00 -14.54 8.12
N LYS A 224 8.56 -14.75 9.32
CA LYS A 224 8.34 -16.00 10.06
C LYS A 224 6.85 -16.25 10.27
N ILE A 225 6.09 -15.26 10.71
CA ILE A 225 4.65 -15.37 10.92
C ILE A 225 3.93 -15.81 9.65
N THR A 226 4.27 -15.25 8.50
CA THR A 226 3.62 -15.58 7.23
C THR A 226 3.99 -16.98 6.75
N TYR A 227 5.27 -17.35 6.80
CA TYR A 227 5.71 -18.70 6.43
C TYR A 227 5.08 -19.79 7.31
N ASP A 228 4.91 -19.54 8.59
CA ASP A 228 4.27 -20.49 9.51
C ASP A 228 2.75 -20.62 9.27
N ARG A 229 2.10 -19.66 8.59
CA ARG A 229 0.63 -19.57 8.46
C ARG A 229 0.08 -19.77 7.06
N SER A 230 0.80 -19.31 6.03
CA SER A 230 0.32 -19.31 4.64
C SER A 230 1.46 -19.36 3.62
N LEU A 231 1.84 -20.55 3.23
CA LEU A 231 2.74 -20.72 2.08
C LEU A 231 2.05 -20.35 0.75
N ARG A 232 0.72 -20.34 0.72
CA ARG A 232 -0.05 -19.86 -0.43
C ARG A 232 0.16 -18.36 -0.65
N LEU A 233 0.12 -17.56 0.42
CA LEU A 233 0.38 -16.11 0.32
C LEU A 233 1.84 -15.81 -0.08
N VAL A 234 2.79 -16.62 0.40
CA VAL A 234 4.20 -16.55 -0.05
C VAL A 234 4.30 -16.82 -1.55
N SER A 235 3.65 -17.90 -2.03
CA SER A 235 3.66 -18.24 -3.47
C SER A 235 2.95 -17.19 -4.31
N TRP A 236 1.85 -16.62 -3.83
CA TRP A 236 1.14 -15.55 -4.49
C TRP A 236 2.03 -14.29 -4.63
N LEU A 237 2.78 -13.95 -3.58
CA LEU A 237 3.74 -12.84 -3.61
C LEU A 237 4.78 -13.02 -4.72
N ASP A 238 5.33 -14.23 -4.86
CA ASP A 238 6.32 -14.54 -5.90
C ASP A 238 5.72 -14.37 -7.31
N ILE A 239 4.48 -14.85 -7.51
CA ILE A 239 3.74 -14.68 -8.78
C ILE A 239 3.51 -13.19 -9.10
N MET A 240 3.08 -12.41 -8.11
CA MET A 240 2.83 -10.97 -8.27
C MET A 240 4.07 -10.15 -8.65
N THR A 241 5.28 -10.69 -8.43
CA THR A 241 6.53 -10.00 -8.73
C THR A 241 6.68 -9.67 -10.22
N ASP A 242 6.19 -10.56 -11.10
CA ASP A 242 6.19 -10.30 -12.54
C ASP A 242 5.00 -10.99 -13.23
N LEU A 243 3.96 -10.21 -13.48
CA LEU A 243 2.77 -10.61 -14.21
C LEU A 243 2.81 -10.16 -15.69
N SER A 244 3.99 -9.89 -16.25
CA SER A 244 4.10 -9.46 -17.66
C SER A 244 3.58 -10.51 -18.65
N GLY A 245 3.72 -11.80 -18.30
CA GLY A 245 3.18 -12.92 -19.10
C GLY A 245 1.73 -13.31 -18.77
N HIS A 246 1.04 -12.58 -17.90
CA HIS A 246 -0.35 -12.90 -17.53
C HIS A 246 -1.29 -12.77 -18.75
N ASP A 247 -2.11 -13.81 -18.98
CA ASP A 247 -3.10 -13.82 -20.06
C ASP A 247 -4.30 -12.94 -19.70
N VAL A 248 -4.34 -11.74 -20.27
CA VAL A 248 -5.43 -10.78 -20.02
C VAL A 248 -6.66 -11.00 -20.89
N ASP A 249 -6.51 -11.69 -22.02
CA ASP A 249 -7.61 -11.91 -22.96
C ASP A 249 -8.56 -12.99 -22.46
N ASN A 250 -8.05 -13.96 -21.69
CA ASN A 250 -8.81 -15.04 -21.06
C ASN A 250 -9.03 -14.85 -19.55
N SER A 251 -8.75 -13.65 -19.01
CA SER A 251 -8.93 -13.33 -17.58
C SER A 251 -9.94 -12.21 -17.39
N ASN A 252 -10.87 -12.39 -16.46
CA ASN A 252 -11.89 -11.40 -16.14
C ASN A 252 -11.92 -11.10 -14.65
N TRP A 253 -12.41 -9.92 -14.30
CA TRP A 253 -12.86 -9.65 -12.94
C TRP A 253 -14.20 -10.29 -12.69
N THR A 254 -14.35 -10.92 -11.54
CA THR A 254 -15.64 -11.44 -11.06
C THR A 254 -16.53 -10.25 -10.70
N SER A 255 -17.83 -10.32 -11.01
CA SER A 255 -18.79 -9.29 -10.62
C SER A 255 -18.85 -9.15 -9.10
N LEU A 256 -19.33 -8.01 -8.63
CA LEU A 256 -19.46 -7.77 -7.18
C LEU A 256 -20.42 -8.77 -6.54
N GLU A 257 -21.49 -9.13 -7.25
CA GLU A 257 -22.55 -10.05 -6.84
C GLU A 257 -22.07 -11.51 -6.77
N ASP A 258 -21.13 -11.89 -7.63
CA ASP A 258 -20.55 -13.23 -7.70
C ASP A 258 -19.23 -13.36 -6.92
N SER A 259 -18.81 -12.28 -6.25
CA SER A 259 -17.58 -12.30 -5.43
C SER A 259 -17.69 -13.32 -4.31
N PRO A 260 -16.62 -14.09 -4.05
CA PRO A 260 -16.65 -15.11 -3.02
C PRO A 260 -16.79 -14.49 -1.61
N ASP A 261 -17.45 -15.19 -0.69
CA ASP A 261 -17.63 -14.75 0.71
C ASP A 261 -16.29 -14.37 1.38
N SER A 262 -15.19 -14.98 0.96
CA SER A 262 -13.86 -14.67 1.47
C SER A 262 -13.41 -13.23 1.18
N LEU A 263 -13.90 -12.59 0.12
CA LEU A 263 -13.68 -11.16 -0.12
C LEU A 263 -14.41 -10.31 0.91
N LYS A 264 -15.66 -10.67 1.23
CA LYS A 264 -16.45 -9.99 2.26
C LYS A 264 -15.80 -10.13 3.65
N GLU A 265 -15.18 -11.27 3.95
CA GLU A 265 -14.41 -11.45 5.19
C GLU A 265 -13.17 -10.53 5.27
N ILE A 266 -12.49 -10.28 4.15
CA ILE A 266 -11.40 -9.27 4.09
C ILE A 266 -11.98 -7.87 4.36
N MET A 267 -13.14 -7.53 3.78
CA MET A 267 -13.81 -6.25 4.04
C MET A 267 -14.26 -6.10 5.50
N LYS A 268 -14.62 -7.19 6.18
CA LYS A 268 -14.89 -7.16 7.64
C LYS A 268 -13.64 -6.83 8.46
N GLU A 269 -12.47 -7.32 8.08
CA GLU A 269 -11.21 -6.92 8.75
C GLU A 269 -10.90 -5.45 8.49
N PHE A 270 -11.10 -4.97 7.25
CA PHE A 270 -11.01 -3.54 6.92
C PHE A 270 -11.93 -2.70 7.83
N GLY A 271 -13.23 -3.02 7.86
CA GLY A 271 -14.23 -2.30 8.65
C GLY A 271 -13.96 -2.34 10.15
N LYS A 272 -13.48 -3.48 10.65
CA LYS A 272 -13.13 -3.68 12.05
C LYS A 272 -11.92 -2.84 12.47
N MET A 273 -10.89 -2.77 11.63
CA MET A 273 -9.59 -2.21 12.00
C MET A 273 -9.39 -0.80 11.50
N TYR A 274 -9.61 -0.56 10.22
CA TYR A 274 -9.23 0.69 9.59
C TYR A 274 -10.31 1.77 9.71
N VAL A 275 -11.58 1.42 9.56
CA VAL A 275 -12.69 2.38 9.64
C VAL A 275 -12.74 3.15 10.96
N PRO A 276 -12.66 2.52 12.15
CA PRO A 276 -12.63 3.27 13.41
C PRO A 276 -11.45 4.23 13.52
N ALA A 277 -10.28 3.84 12.96
CA ALA A 277 -9.09 4.70 12.94
C ALA A 277 -9.27 5.92 12.04
N LEU A 278 -9.81 5.72 10.81
CA LEU A 278 -10.11 6.81 9.88
C LEU A 278 -11.06 7.84 10.50
N LEU A 279 -12.17 7.37 11.07
CA LEU A 279 -13.20 8.23 11.67
C LEU A 279 -12.68 8.97 12.88
N ALA A 280 -11.94 8.30 13.78
CA ALA A 280 -11.40 8.93 14.98
C ALA A 280 -10.32 9.97 14.64
N ASN A 281 -9.42 9.66 13.70
CA ASN A 281 -8.40 10.59 13.23
C ASN A 281 -9.01 11.83 12.55
N ALA A 282 -10.00 11.62 11.66
CA ALA A 282 -10.66 12.74 10.98
C ALA A 282 -11.39 13.67 11.96
N ARG A 283 -12.09 13.09 12.94
CA ARG A 283 -12.76 13.88 13.98
C ARG A 283 -11.77 14.70 14.80
N ALA A 284 -10.69 14.09 15.29
CA ALA A 284 -9.68 14.77 16.08
C ALA A 284 -9.03 15.95 15.31
N ILE A 285 -8.81 15.80 14.01
CA ILE A 285 -8.29 16.90 13.16
C ILE A 285 -9.30 18.05 13.07
N ILE A 286 -10.59 17.75 12.90
CA ILE A 286 -11.66 18.78 12.86
C ILE A 286 -11.74 19.51 14.20
N GLU A 287 -11.57 18.79 15.31
CA GLU A 287 -11.60 19.32 16.68
C GLU A 287 -10.29 20.03 17.09
N GLY A 288 -9.25 19.98 16.24
CA GLY A 288 -7.94 20.62 16.50
C GLY A 288 -7.08 19.86 17.51
N GLU A 289 -7.36 18.59 17.75
CA GLU A 289 -6.62 17.75 18.69
C GLU A 289 -5.30 17.25 18.09
N GLU A 290 -4.26 17.17 18.91
CA GLU A 290 -2.94 16.64 18.49
C GLU A 290 -2.90 15.09 18.49
N THR A 291 -3.78 14.47 19.28
CA THR A 291 -3.85 13.01 19.44
C THR A 291 -5.30 12.55 19.47
N TRP A 292 -5.52 11.32 19.09
CA TRP A 292 -6.81 10.68 19.19
C TRP A 292 -6.72 9.30 19.84
N GLN A 293 -7.84 8.85 20.36
CA GLN A 293 -7.98 7.49 20.87
C GLN A 293 -9.38 6.96 20.58
N THR A 294 -9.46 5.66 20.35
CA THR A 294 -10.72 4.94 20.15
C THR A 294 -10.56 3.48 20.50
N LYS A 295 -11.65 2.73 20.55
CA LYS A 295 -11.59 1.27 20.65
C LYS A 295 -11.60 0.68 19.24
N ILE A 296 -10.62 -0.17 18.95
CA ILE A 296 -10.52 -0.95 17.72
C ILE A 296 -10.49 -2.43 18.14
N ASP A 297 -11.40 -3.25 17.65
CA ASP A 297 -11.52 -4.67 18.01
C ASP A 297 -11.51 -4.90 19.54
N GLY A 298 -12.23 -4.05 20.28
CA GLY A 298 -12.35 -4.09 21.75
C GLY A 298 -11.12 -3.55 22.51
N SER A 299 -10.01 -3.28 21.86
CA SER A 299 -8.75 -2.80 22.45
C SER A 299 -8.58 -1.29 22.27
N LEU A 300 -7.88 -0.65 23.20
CA LEU A 300 -7.57 0.76 23.10
C LEU A 300 -6.55 0.99 21.98
N TRP A 301 -6.84 1.95 21.11
CA TRP A 301 -5.90 2.51 20.14
C TRP A 301 -5.66 3.97 20.47
N LYS A 302 -4.40 4.38 20.52
CA LYS A 302 -3.99 5.78 20.74
C LYS A 302 -2.90 6.15 19.75
N GLN A 303 -3.08 7.29 19.07
CA GLN A 303 -2.16 7.77 18.04
C GLN A 303 -2.17 9.30 17.98
N LYS A 304 -1.10 9.91 17.46
CA LYS A 304 -1.12 11.31 17.04
C LYS A 304 -1.96 11.47 15.79
N THR A 305 -2.56 12.64 15.61
CA THR A 305 -3.30 12.95 14.39
C THR A 305 -2.39 12.88 13.16
N PHE A 306 -2.93 12.34 12.07
CA PHE A 306 -2.22 12.23 10.80
C PHE A 306 -3.10 12.81 9.67
N PRO A 307 -2.82 14.07 9.24
CA PRO A 307 -3.67 14.77 8.28
C PRO A 307 -3.86 14.06 6.94
N TYR A 308 -2.86 13.28 6.49
CA TYR A 308 -2.98 12.55 5.23
C TYR A 308 -4.13 11.53 5.27
N GLN A 309 -4.27 10.74 6.34
CA GLN A 309 -5.37 9.77 6.46
C GLN A 309 -6.76 10.43 6.53
N ALA A 310 -6.88 11.67 7.00
CA ALA A 310 -8.14 12.40 6.88
C ALA A 310 -8.47 12.77 5.43
N LYS A 311 -7.44 13.03 4.59
CA LYS A 311 -7.64 13.20 3.14
C LYS A 311 -8.08 11.90 2.49
N CYS A 312 -7.51 10.75 2.88
CA CYS A 312 -7.95 9.44 2.38
C CYS A 312 -9.45 9.22 2.62
N LEU A 313 -9.94 9.51 3.83
CA LEU A 313 -11.37 9.42 4.12
C LEU A 313 -12.22 10.35 3.22
N ASN A 314 -11.77 11.57 2.98
CA ASN A 314 -12.49 12.49 2.09
C ASN A 314 -12.49 11.97 0.65
N TRP A 315 -11.36 11.47 0.14
CA TRP A 315 -11.28 10.89 -1.21
C TRP A 315 -12.15 9.66 -1.35
N ILE A 316 -12.23 8.79 -0.34
CA ILE A 316 -13.16 7.65 -0.32
C ILE A 316 -14.61 8.15 -0.50
N LYS A 317 -15.03 9.19 0.23
CA LYS A 317 -16.36 9.77 0.10
C LYS A 317 -16.60 10.39 -1.27
N GLU A 318 -15.63 11.13 -1.79
CA GLU A 318 -15.69 11.72 -3.13
C GLU A 318 -15.82 10.65 -4.23
N GLU A 319 -15.07 9.54 -4.14
CA GLU A 319 -15.19 8.43 -5.10
C GLU A 319 -16.57 7.74 -4.99
N PHE A 320 -17.07 7.56 -3.77
CA PHE A 320 -18.43 7.03 -3.57
C PHE A 320 -19.50 7.95 -4.14
N ASP A 321 -19.35 9.26 -3.97
CA ASP A 321 -20.32 10.25 -4.43
C ASP A 321 -20.43 10.33 -5.95
N LYS A 322 -19.38 9.97 -6.68
CA LYS A 322 -19.37 9.89 -8.16
C LYS A 322 -20.23 8.74 -8.71
N LEU A 323 -20.53 7.74 -7.89
CA LEU A 323 -21.37 6.61 -8.30
C LEU A 323 -22.82 7.05 -8.53
N ASN A 324 -23.49 6.46 -9.52
CA ASN A 324 -24.91 6.61 -9.68
C ASN A 324 -25.70 5.89 -8.57
N ALA A 325 -27.03 6.04 -8.53
CA ALA A 325 -27.86 5.50 -7.45
C ALA A 325 -27.85 3.97 -7.39
N ASP A 326 -27.83 3.31 -8.55
CA ASP A 326 -27.83 1.84 -8.63
C ASP A 326 -26.49 1.28 -8.14
N ASP A 327 -25.37 1.84 -8.58
CA ASP A 327 -24.04 1.43 -8.13
C ASP A 327 -23.83 1.71 -6.64
N LYS A 328 -24.32 2.85 -6.11
CA LYS A 328 -24.33 3.11 -4.66
C LYS A 328 -25.11 2.05 -3.89
N SER A 329 -26.26 1.61 -4.42
CA SER A 329 -27.06 0.54 -3.80
C SER A 329 -26.33 -0.79 -3.77
N ARG A 330 -25.68 -1.17 -4.89
CA ARG A 330 -24.85 -2.40 -4.98
C ARG A 330 -23.67 -2.38 -4.00
N VAL A 331 -22.95 -1.26 -3.92
CA VAL A 331 -21.87 -1.09 -2.96
C VAL A 331 -22.37 -1.21 -1.53
N ARG A 332 -23.49 -0.53 -1.17
CA ARG A 332 -24.07 -0.63 0.18
C ARG A 332 -24.50 -2.06 0.52
N ALA A 333 -25.13 -2.76 -0.43
CA ALA A 333 -25.53 -4.16 -0.24
C ALA A 333 -24.33 -5.09 -0.01
N PHE A 334 -23.25 -4.91 -0.76
CA PHE A 334 -22.04 -5.70 -0.59
C PHE A 334 -21.35 -5.42 0.76
N LEU A 335 -21.26 -4.15 1.16
CA LEU A 335 -20.59 -3.73 2.40
C LEU A 335 -21.44 -3.90 3.66
N ASP A 336 -22.72 -4.23 3.52
CA ASP A 336 -23.62 -4.41 4.68
C ASP A 336 -23.08 -5.46 5.66
N GLY A 337 -22.98 -5.05 6.93
CA GLY A 337 -22.44 -5.88 8.01
C GLY A 337 -20.92 -6.08 7.98
N THR A 338 -20.17 -5.33 7.17
CA THR A 338 -18.71 -5.34 7.19
C THR A 338 -18.11 -4.29 8.11
N GLY A 339 -18.87 -3.25 8.48
CA GLY A 339 -18.39 -2.05 9.17
C GLY A 339 -17.83 -0.98 8.22
N CYS A 340 -17.64 -1.30 6.94
CA CYS A 340 -17.17 -0.32 5.94
C CYS A 340 -18.27 0.65 5.53
N GLU A 341 -19.54 0.30 5.69
CA GLU A 341 -20.68 1.17 5.44
C GLU A 341 -20.62 2.48 6.24
N LEU A 342 -19.92 2.50 7.37
CA LEU A 342 -19.80 3.67 8.26
C LEU A 342 -19.00 4.83 7.65
N ILE A 343 -18.19 4.59 6.62
CA ILE A 343 -17.42 5.65 5.94
C ILE A 343 -18.11 6.20 4.70
N LEU A 344 -19.24 5.63 4.30
CA LEU A 344 -19.98 6.06 3.10
C LEU A 344 -20.92 7.25 3.33
N GLY A 345 -21.19 7.62 4.57
CA GLY A 345 -22.12 8.70 4.95
C GLY A 345 -23.53 8.22 5.19
#